data_e78c89eb91af1620e09bbf780bb4abb2
#
_entry.id   e78c89eb91af1620e09bbf780bb4abb2
#
_cell.length_a   1.000
_cell.length_b   1.000
_cell.length_c   1.000
_cell.angle_alpha   90.00
_cell.angle_beta   90.00
_cell.angle_gamma   90.00
#
_symmetry.space_group_name_H-M   'P 1'
#
loop_
_entity.id
_entity.type
_entity.pdbx_description
1 polymer ?
#
loop_
_entity_poly.entity_id
_entity_poly.type
_entity_poly.pdbx_seq_one_letter_code
_entity_poly.pdbx_strand_id
1 'polypeptide(L)'
;MIAPTVKSMLVMEGMKRNEAAAALGSSAQAMSNKYNRDSFSADDLLKVATAAGYNLAFVRKRDGLMITFPFPGPAEVQAQTKTE
;
A
#
# COMPACT_ATOMS: atom_id res chain seq x y z
N MET A 1 -9.81 -8.26 4.88
CA MET A 1 -9.57 -8.62 3.47
C MET A 1 -8.70 -7.58 2.82
N ILE A 2 -7.50 -7.99 2.46
CA ILE A 2 -6.47 -7.08 1.95
C ILE A 2 -6.40 -7.12 0.42
N ALA A 3 -6.52 -8.33 -0.16
CA ALA A 3 -6.35 -8.52 -1.60
C ALA A 3 -7.27 -7.65 -2.47
N PRO A 4 -8.57 -7.50 -2.17
CA PRO A 4 -9.41 -6.64 -2.99
C PRO A 4 -8.95 -5.17 -3.02
N THR A 5 -8.46 -4.66 -1.91
CA THR A 5 -7.97 -3.29 -1.83
C THR A 5 -6.70 -3.12 -2.66
N VAL A 6 -5.79 -4.09 -2.60
CA VAL A 6 -4.59 -4.09 -3.43
C VAL A 6 -4.95 -4.11 -4.91
N LYS A 7 -5.88 -5.00 -5.30
CA LYS A 7 -6.35 -5.06 -6.70
C LYS A 7 -6.93 -3.73 -7.16
N SER A 8 -7.74 -3.09 -6.34
CA SER A 8 -8.35 -1.80 -6.68
C SER A 8 -7.30 -0.74 -6.94
N MET A 9 -6.28 -0.68 -6.09
CA MET A 9 -5.17 0.26 -6.28
C MET A 9 -4.45 0.02 -7.60
N LEU A 10 -4.14 -1.23 -7.91
CA LEU A 10 -3.45 -1.58 -9.15
C LEU A 10 -4.28 -1.23 -10.38
N VAL A 11 -5.57 -1.51 -10.34
CA VAL A 11 -6.48 -1.18 -11.45
C VAL A 11 -6.54 0.32 -11.67
N MET A 12 -6.65 1.11 -10.61
CA MET A 12 -6.69 2.56 -10.72
C MET A 12 -5.43 3.14 -11.35
N GLU A 13 -4.29 2.50 -11.11
CA GLU A 13 -3.01 2.98 -11.63
C GLU A 13 -2.60 2.31 -12.94
N GLY A 14 -3.45 1.43 -13.48
CA GLY A 14 -3.13 0.70 -14.70
C GLY A 14 -1.95 -0.25 -14.56
N MET A 15 -1.69 -0.71 -13.35
CA MET A 15 -0.54 -1.54 -13.04
C MET A 15 -0.89 -3.01 -13.17
N LYS A 16 -0.10 -3.75 -13.94
CA LYS A 16 -0.34 -5.17 -14.19
C LYS A 16 0.19 -6.04 -13.07
N ARG A 17 -0.33 -7.27 -12.98
CA ARG A 17 0.08 -8.22 -11.94
C ARG A 17 1.58 -8.49 -11.96
N ASN A 18 2.18 -8.66 -13.13
CA ASN A 18 3.62 -8.91 -13.23
C ASN A 18 4.45 -7.71 -12.79
N GLU A 19 3.95 -6.50 -12.97
CA GLU A 19 4.64 -5.30 -12.48
C GLU A 19 4.59 -5.24 -10.96
N ALA A 20 3.44 -5.56 -10.37
CA ALA A 20 3.30 -5.63 -8.92
C ALA A 20 4.17 -6.74 -8.33
N ALA A 21 4.21 -7.89 -9.00
CA ALA A 21 5.06 -9.02 -8.59
C ALA A 21 6.53 -8.61 -8.59
N ALA A 22 6.97 -7.89 -9.61
CA ALA A 22 8.35 -7.41 -9.69
C ALA A 22 8.69 -6.48 -8.52
N ALA A 23 7.75 -5.64 -8.11
CA ALA A 23 7.95 -4.77 -6.96
C ALA A 23 8.19 -5.55 -5.66
N LEU A 24 7.60 -6.73 -5.56
CA LEU A 24 7.80 -7.63 -4.41
C LEU A 24 9.01 -8.55 -4.57
N GLY A 25 9.70 -8.50 -5.71
CA GLY A 25 10.76 -9.44 -6.01
C GLY A 25 10.26 -10.87 -6.22
N SER A 26 9.04 -11.01 -6.73
CA SER A 26 8.36 -12.29 -6.90
C SER A 26 7.92 -12.50 -8.33
N SER A 27 7.38 -13.71 -8.61
CA SER A 27 6.79 -14.02 -9.90
C SER A 27 5.30 -13.68 -9.92
N ALA A 28 4.71 -13.59 -11.11
CA ALA A 28 3.27 -13.39 -11.27
C ALA A 28 2.48 -14.52 -10.60
N GLN A 29 2.99 -15.75 -10.63
CA GLN A 29 2.36 -16.88 -9.97
C GLN A 29 2.35 -16.70 -8.45
N ALA A 30 3.46 -16.26 -7.87
CA ALA A 30 3.53 -16.00 -6.43
C ALA A 30 2.55 -14.89 -6.03
N MET A 31 2.41 -13.88 -6.87
CA MET A 31 1.44 -12.80 -6.65
C MET A 31 0.01 -13.32 -6.67
N SER A 32 -0.30 -14.21 -7.63
CA SER A 32 -1.62 -14.85 -7.68
C SER A 32 -1.91 -15.65 -6.41
N ASN A 33 -0.91 -16.35 -5.89
CA ASN A 33 -1.06 -17.09 -4.63
C ASN A 33 -1.35 -16.16 -3.45
N LYS A 34 -0.69 -15.00 -3.41
CA LYS A 34 -0.97 -14.01 -2.37
C LYS A 34 -2.40 -13.49 -2.45
N TYR A 35 -2.91 -13.23 -3.65
CA TYR A 35 -4.30 -12.83 -3.83
C TYR A 35 -5.26 -13.92 -3.37
N ASN A 36 -5.02 -15.16 -3.80
CA ASN A 36 -5.92 -16.27 -3.50
C ASN A 36 -5.97 -16.58 -2.00
N ARG A 37 -4.85 -16.44 -1.31
CA ARG A 37 -4.76 -16.70 0.13
C ARG A 37 -4.99 -15.46 0.98
N ASP A 38 -5.07 -14.30 0.34
CA ASP A 38 -5.15 -13.02 1.04
C ASP A 38 -3.98 -12.87 2.03
N SER A 39 -2.77 -13.23 1.59
CA SER A 39 -1.60 -13.39 2.45
C SER A 39 -0.52 -12.33 2.20
N PHE A 40 -0.92 -11.06 2.17
CA PHE A 40 0.02 -9.95 2.08
C PHE A 40 0.57 -9.60 3.45
N SER A 41 1.89 -9.56 3.58
CA SER A 41 2.52 -9.03 4.78
C SER A 41 2.50 -7.49 4.75
N ALA A 42 2.76 -6.87 5.89
CA ALA A 42 2.89 -5.41 5.93
C ALA A 42 4.00 -4.92 5.00
N ASP A 43 5.09 -5.67 4.92
CA ASP A 43 6.21 -5.34 4.03
C ASP A 43 5.80 -5.44 2.57
N ASP A 44 5.02 -6.45 2.20
CA ASP A 44 4.45 -6.57 0.86
C ASP A 44 3.59 -5.36 0.51
N LEU A 45 2.74 -4.93 1.43
CA LEU A 45 1.86 -3.78 1.22
C LEU A 45 2.67 -2.50 1.02
N LEU A 46 3.73 -2.32 1.81
CA LEU A 46 4.59 -1.15 1.68
C LEU A 46 5.27 -1.12 0.32
N LYS A 47 5.78 -2.25 -0.14
CA LYS A 47 6.46 -2.34 -1.42
C LYS A 47 5.53 -2.08 -2.60
N VAL A 48 4.35 -2.70 -2.59
CA VAL A 48 3.42 -2.54 -3.71
C VAL A 48 2.81 -1.13 -3.71
N ALA A 49 2.54 -0.57 -2.54
CA ALA A 49 2.05 0.80 -2.44
C ALA A 49 3.07 1.78 -3.03
N THR A 50 4.33 1.65 -2.63
CA THR A 50 5.40 2.50 -3.13
C THR A 50 5.52 2.41 -4.65
N ALA A 51 5.47 1.22 -5.21
CA ALA A 51 5.55 1.01 -6.65
C ALA A 51 4.38 1.64 -7.39
N ALA A 52 3.20 1.67 -6.79
CA ALA A 52 2.00 2.25 -7.39
C ALA A 52 1.88 3.77 -7.17
N GLY A 53 2.79 4.36 -6.41
CA GLY A 53 2.75 5.79 -6.12
C GLY A 53 1.86 6.15 -4.94
N TYR A 54 1.61 5.21 -4.05
CA TYR A 54 0.79 5.40 -2.86
C TYR A 54 1.63 5.34 -1.59
N ASN A 55 1.12 5.94 -0.54
CA ASN A 55 1.64 5.75 0.81
C ASN A 55 0.81 4.69 1.52
N LEU A 56 1.47 3.85 2.31
CA LEU A 56 0.79 2.99 3.26
C LEU A 56 0.68 3.77 4.57
N ALA A 57 -0.51 3.82 5.16
CA ALA A 57 -0.74 4.68 6.31
C ALA A 57 -1.79 4.13 7.25
N PHE A 58 -1.70 4.52 8.52
CA PHE A 58 -2.83 4.47 9.44
C PHE A 58 -3.58 5.79 9.37
N VAL A 59 -4.90 5.72 9.23
CA VAL A 59 -5.75 6.92 9.20
C VAL A 59 -6.65 6.90 10.43
N ARG A 60 -6.54 7.93 11.27
CA ARG A 60 -7.35 8.01 12.48
C ARG A 60 -8.78 8.40 12.10
N LYS A 61 -9.74 7.58 12.52
CA LYS A 61 -11.12 7.73 12.08
C LYS A 61 -11.76 9.05 12.49
N ARG A 62 -11.43 9.55 13.67
CA ARG A 62 -12.12 10.70 14.24
C ARG A 62 -11.83 12.02 13.53
N ASP A 63 -10.67 12.14 12.89
CA ASP A 63 -10.25 13.42 12.31
C ASP A 63 -9.39 13.30 11.05
N GLY A 64 -9.12 12.07 10.60
CA GLY A 64 -8.36 11.87 9.37
C GLY A 64 -6.85 12.04 9.49
N LEU A 65 -6.32 12.18 10.72
CA LEU A 65 -4.86 12.24 10.89
C LEU A 65 -4.22 10.98 10.31
N MET A 66 -3.17 11.15 9.51
CA MET A 66 -2.46 10.04 8.89
C MET A 66 -1.06 9.88 9.45
N ILE A 67 -0.67 8.63 9.68
CA ILE A 67 0.70 8.26 10.03
C ILE A 67 1.18 7.29 8.97
N THR A 68 2.10 7.74 8.12
CA THR A 68 2.56 6.97 6.97
C THR A 68 3.70 6.02 7.34
N PHE A 69 3.88 5.00 6.49
CA PHE A 69 4.99 4.06 6.59
C PHE A 69 6.04 4.38 5.51
N PRO A 70 7.32 4.44 5.83
CA PRO A 70 7.84 4.49 7.20
C PRO A 70 7.43 5.78 7.92
N PHE A 71 7.43 5.78 9.25
CA PHE A 71 6.99 6.93 10.04
C PHE A 71 7.83 8.16 9.72
N PRO A 72 7.21 9.27 9.28
CA PRO A 72 7.98 10.44 8.84
C PRO A 72 8.46 11.33 9.98
N GLY A 73 7.95 11.13 11.20
CA GLY A 73 8.27 11.97 12.35
C GLY A 73 7.13 12.90 12.74
N PRO A 74 7.10 13.37 13.98
CA PRO A 74 5.97 14.17 14.47
C PRO A 74 5.72 15.46 13.69
N ALA A 75 6.78 16.13 13.25
CA ALA A 75 6.63 17.39 12.50
C ALA A 75 5.93 17.18 11.15
N GLU A 76 6.25 16.11 10.45
CA GLU A 76 5.62 15.80 9.17
C GLU A 76 4.16 15.37 9.33
N VAL A 77 3.86 14.64 10.41
CA VAL A 77 2.49 14.28 10.73
C VAL A 77 1.65 15.53 10.97
N GLN A 78 2.18 16.50 11.71
CA GLN A 78 1.50 17.77 11.95
C GLN A 78 1.29 18.54 10.66
N ALA A 79 2.27 18.56 9.76
CA ALA A 79 2.15 19.23 8.47
C ALA A 79 1.03 18.61 7.63
N GLN A 80 0.92 17.29 7.64
CA GLN A 80 -0.17 16.59 6.93
C GLN A 80 -1.53 16.98 7.49
N THR A 81 -1.64 17.12 8.80
CA THR A 81 -2.89 17.54 9.45
C THR A 81 -3.27 18.96 9.03
N LYS A 82 -2.29 19.85 8.92
CA LYS A 82 -2.53 21.25 8.57
C LYS A 82 -2.99 21.46 7.13
N THR A 83 -2.68 20.54 6.24
CA THR A 83 -3.05 20.67 4.83
C THR A 83 -4.50 20.36 4.56
N GLU A 84 -5.21 19.87 5.53
CA GLU A 84 -6.63 19.66 5.43
C GLU A 84 -7.40 20.95 5.64
#